data_2a46c011703f30cdd59a0e5abbc83904
#
_entry.id   2a46c011703f30cdd59a0e5abbc83904
#
_cell.length_a   1.000
_cell.length_b   1.000
_cell.length_c   1.000
_cell.angle_alpha   90.00
_cell.angle_beta   90.00
_cell.angle_gamma   90.00
#
_symmetry.space_group_name_H-M   'P 1'
#
loop_
_entity.id
_entity.type
_entity.pdbx_description
1 polymer ?
#
loop_
_entity_poly.entity_id
_entity_poly.type
_entity_poly.pdbx_seq_one_letter_code
_entity_poly.pdbx_strand_id
1 'polypeptide(L)'
;PSCVVEVRSDLRSIKVSKEERRDDLVKANKMILKNLGHEVKNPLGGIRGAAQLLKDELEDNYLTEYTDVIIKEADRLKDLVDNMLIPSKQSIKYSQVNLHELTERVKTLIQSEYNQIDIDCDYDVSIPDLDCDAMQIIQVILNICRNAAEALENYDIKNPKITIRSRIARQITLRRRKYSLAAIVEISDNGPGIPSGIQDQIFYPLVSNQPNGQGIGLTLAQEIIHSHGGLIDFESKKGSTTFMVHIPLNKY
;
A
#
# COMPACT_ATOMS: atom_id res chain seq x y z
N PRO A 1 4.17 -35.98 -44.47
CA PRO A 1 3.47 -35.87 -43.21
C PRO A 1 3.93 -34.58 -42.56
N SER A 2 3.00 -33.59 -42.55
CA SER A 2 3.19 -32.30 -41.86
C SER A 2 2.74 -32.48 -40.43
N CYS A 3 3.65 -32.25 -39.46
CA CYS A 3 3.34 -32.21 -38.06
C CYS A 3 2.85 -30.78 -37.71
N VAL A 4 1.63 -30.67 -37.25
CA VAL A 4 1.11 -29.41 -36.65
C VAL A 4 1.41 -29.44 -35.17
N VAL A 5 2.33 -28.59 -34.70
CA VAL A 5 2.61 -28.39 -33.28
C VAL A 5 1.74 -27.26 -32.78
N GLU A 6 0.68 -27.58 -32.04
CA GLU A 6 -0.15 -26.60 -31.35
C GLU A 6 0.51 -26.18 -30.03
N VAL A 7 1.10 -25.00 -29.99
CA VAL A 7 1.65 -24.42 -28.75
C VAL A 7 0.51 -23.70 -28.01
N ARG A 8 -0.14 -24.38 -27.08
CA ARG A 8 -1.02 -23.75 -26.10
C ARG A 8 -0.16 -23.09 -25.03
N SER A 9 -0.06 -21.76 -25.07
CA SER A 9 0.45 -21.03 -23.92
C SER A 9 -0.50 -21.26 -22.74
N ASP A 10 -0.06 -21.99 -21.74
CA ASP A 10 -0.86 -22.27 -20.56
C ASP A 10 -0.92 -20.98 -19.69
N LEU A 11 -1.96 -20.18 -19.92
CA LEU A 11 -2.23 -18.95 -19.16
C LEU A 11 -2.30 -19.22 -17.66
N ARG A 12 -2.57 -20.46 -17.23
CA ARG A 12 -2.50 -20.86 -15.82
C ARG A 12 -1.06 -20.93 -15.31
N SER A 13 -0.11 -21.48 -16.09
CA SER A 13 1.29 -21.57 -15.67
C SER A 13 1.94 -20.18 -15.55
N ILE A 14 1.57 -19.26 -16.44
CA ILE A 14 2.06 -17.88 -16.41
C ILE A 14 1.50 -17.13 -15.19
N LYS A 15 0.21 -17.32 -14.86
CA LYS A 15 -0.40 -16.71 -13.65
C LYS A 15 0.23 -17.27 -12.38
N VAL A 16 0.42 -18.59 -12.29
CA VAL A 16 1.07 -19.25 -11.14
C VAL A 16 2.49 -18.74 -10.93
N SER A 17 3.27 -18.61 -12.01
CA SER A 17 4.66 -18.10 -11.90
C SER A 17 4.72 -16.62 -11.49
N LYS A 18 3.74 -15.80 -11.88
CA LYS A 18 3.64 -14.40 -11.42
C LYS A 18 3.26 -14.32 -9.94
N GLU A 19 2.33 -15.15 -9.47
CA GLU A 19 1.95 -15.20 -8.05
C GLU A 19 3.12 -15.67 -7.17
N GLU A 20 3.89 -16.67 -7.60
CA GLU A 20 5.10 -17.14 -6.88
C GLU A 20 6.14 -16.03 -6.72
N ARG A 21 6.45 -15.34 -7.80
CA ARG A 21 7.38 -14.20 -7.77
C ARG A 21 6.90 -13.10 -6.83
N ARG A 22 5.58 -12.84 -6.77
CA ARG A 22 5.01 -11.85 -5.86
C ARG A 22 5.11 -12.29 -4.41
N ASP A 23 4.82 -13.56 -4.09
CA ASP A 23 4.95 -14.09 -2.73
C ASP A 23 6.41 -14.03 -2.22
N ASP A 24 7.37 -14.39 -3.07
CA ASP A 24 8.79 -14.30 -2.73
C ASP A 24 9.25 -12.84 -2.58
N LEU A 25 8.73 -11.95 -3.42
CA LEU A 25 8.97 -10.51 -3.31
C LEU A 25 8.47 -9.95 -1.97
N VAL A 26 7.24 -10.30 -1.57
CA VAL A 26 6.69 -9.86 -0.28
C VAL A 26 7.55 -10.30 0.88
N LYS A 27 8.03 -11.56 0.88
CA LYS A 27 8.93 -12.08 1.93
C LYS A 27 10.27 -11.34 1.94
N ALA A 28 10.86 -11.12 0.76
CA ALA A 28 12.12 -10.40 0.63
C ALA A 28 11.97 -8.95 1.09
N ASN A 29 10.92 -8.25 0.66
CA ASN A 29 10.62 -6.88 1.07
C ASN A 29 10.44 -6.76 2.58
N LYS A 30 9.70 -7.69 3.20
CA LYS A 30 9.52 -7.75 4.65
C LYS A 30 10.85 -7.85 5.39
N MET A 31 11.75 -8.70 4.90
CA MET A 31 13.07 -8.87 5.50
C MET A 31 13.93 -7.61 5.34
N ILE A 32 13.92 -7.00 4.15
CA ILE A 32 14.63 -5.75 3.87
C ILE A 32 14.12 -4.63 4.79
N LEU A 33 12.80 -4.40 4.83
CA LEU A 33 12.20 -3.37 5.67
C LEU A 33 12.52 -3.57 7.15
N LYS A 34 12.45 -4.82 7.64
CA LYS A 34 12.80 -5.15 9.02
C LYS A 34 14.24 -4.80 9.35
N ASN A 35 15.18 -5.21 8.49
CA ASN A 35 16.62 -4.97 8.72
C ASN A 35 16.93 -3.47 8.61
N LEU A 36 16.46 -2.78 7.56
CA LEU A 36 16.62 -1.34 7.42
C LEU A 36 16.05 -0.57 8.62
N GLY A 37 14.86 -1.00 9.10
CA GLY A 37 14.25 -0.37 10.25
C GLY A 37 15.12 -0.44 11.51
N HIS A 38 15.78 -1.57 11.78
CA HIS A 38 16.69 -1.71 12.91
C HIS A 38 17.97 -0.91 12.70
N GLU A 39 18.56 -0.96 11.50
CA GLU A 39 19.80 -0.28 11.17
C GLU A 39 19.66 1.25 11.13
N VAL A 40 18.48 1.78 10.76
CA VAL A 40 18.20 3.23 10.75
C VAL A 40 17.85 3.74 12.14
N LYS A 41 17.12 2.97 12.96
CA LYS A 41 16.78 3.38 14.33
C LYS A 41 17.98 3.55 15.25
N ASN A 42 19.00 2.71 15.07
CA ASN A 42 20.19 2.77 15.91
C ASN A 42 20.92 4.13 15.80
N PRO A 43 21.34 4.61 14.62
CA PRO A 43 21.96 5.92 14.49
C PRO A 43 21.03 7.08 14.88
N LEU A 44 19.71 6.99 14.58
CA LEU A 44 18.76 8.02 15.00
C LEU A 44 18.66 8.12 16.52
N GLY A 45 18.68 6.98 17.23
CA GLY A 45 18.76 6.95 18.69
C GLY A 45 20.02 7.62 19.23
N GLY A 46 21.16 7.39 18.58
CA GLY A 46 22.43 8.05 18.91
C GLY A 46 22.38 9.56 18.68
N ILE A 47 21.90 10.01 17.52
CA ILE A 47 21.75 11.45 17.18
C ILE A 47 20.82 12.13 18.18
N ARG A 48 19.65 11.53 18.45
CA ARG A 48 18.69 12.06 19.42
C ARG A 48 19.29 12.17 20.82
N GLY A 49 19.99 11.11 21.27
CA GLY A 49 20.64 11.09 22.59
C GLY A 49 21.74 12.15 22.74
N ALA A 50 22.59 12.30 21.71
CA ALA A 50 23.61 13.32 21.67
C ALA A 50 23.05 14.75 21.70
N ALA A 51 21.99 14.99 20.92
CA ALA A 51 21.29 16.27 20.88
C ALA A 51 20.62 16.59 22.24
N GLN A 52 20.05 15.58 22.91
CA GLN A 52 19.46 15.73 24.23
C GLN A 52 20.52 16.10 25.28
N LEU A 53 21.65 15.39 25.31
CA LEU A 53 22.76 15.71 26.24
C LEU A 53 23.32 17.12 26.00
N LEU A 54 23.49 17.49 24.72
CA LEU A 54 23.93 18.84 24.36
C LEU A 54 22.93 19.90 24.81
N LYS A 55 21.63 19.66 24.66
CA LYS A 55 20.57 20.56 25.12
C LYS A 55 20.62 20.78 26.63
N ASP A 56 20.89 19.71 27.39
CA ASP A 56 20.93 19.76 28.87
C ASP A 56 22.17 20.52 29.40
N GLU A 57 23.22 20.62 28.57
CA GLU A 57 24.46 21.36 28.90
C GLU A 57 24.47 22.82 28.39
N LEU A 58 23.53 23.20 27.53
CA LEU A 58 23.45 24.54 26.94
C LEU A 58 22.70 25.51 27.88
N GLU A 59 23.31 26.60 28.25
CA GLU A 59 22.67 27.72 28.97
C GLU A 59 22.02 28.73 28.01
N ASP A 60 22.39 28.71 26.72
CA ASP A 60 21.93 29.64 25.71
C ASP A 60 20.65 29.14 25.02
N ASN A 61 19.56 29.88 25.19
CA ASN A 61 18.26 29.60 24.60
C ASN A 61 18.28 29.53 23.04
N TYR A 62 19.17 30.30 22.38
CA TYR A 62 19.27 30.31 20.93
C TYR A 62 19.88 29.01 20.40
N LEU A 63 20.90 28.47 21.08
CA LEU A 63 21.49 27.18 20.69
C LEU A 63 20.59 25.99 21.04
N THR A 64 19.78 26.12 22.08
CA THR A 64 18.81 25.12 22.49
C THR A 64 17.72 24.90 21.38
N GLU A 65 17.37 25.94 20.64
CA GLU A 65 16.42 25.83 19.51
C GLU A 65 16.94 24.87 18.41
N TYR A 66 18.25 24.90 18.13
CA TYR A 66 18.82 23.97 17.14
C TYR A 66 18.80 22.51 17.63
N THR A 67 19.06 22.27 18.90
CA THR A 67 18.98 20.92 19.46
C THR A 67 17.55 20.39 19.47
N ASP A 68 16.55 21.24 19.69
CA ASP A 68 15.14 20.87 19.59
C ASP A 68 14.74 20.49 18.16
N VAL A 69 15.24 21.19 17.15
CA VAL A 69 15.03 20.83 15.75
C VAL A 69 15.64 19.46 15.44
N ILE A 70 16.88 19.19 15.89
CA ILE A 70 17.54 17.89 15.66
C ILE A 70 16.76 16.75 16.33
N ILE A 71 16.33 16.94 17.59
CA ILE A 71 15.53 15.94 18.31
C ILE A 71 14.22 15.68 17.58
N LYS A 72 13.52 16.73 17.17
CA LYS A 72 12.24 16.63 16.45
C LYS A 72 12.38 15.90 15.13
N GLU A 73 13.41 16.21 14.34
CA GLU A 73 13.64 15.51 13.06
C GLU A 73 14.09 14.05 13.27
N ALA A 74 14.90 13.77 14.29
CA ALA A 74 15.25 12.39 14.64
C ALA A 74 14.02 11.56 15.07
N ASP A 75 13.14 12.13 15.89
CA ASP A 75 11.89 11.50 16.31
C ASP A 75 10.95 11.30 15.09
N ARG A 76 10.83 12.30 14.21
CA ARG A 76 10.07 12.19 12.96
C ARG A 76 10.57 11.06 12.05
N LEU A 77 11.89 10.96 11.86
CA LEU A 77 12.48 9.88 11.06
C LEU A 77 12.28 8.51 11.73
N LYS A 78 12.35 8.43 13.04
CA LYS A 78 12.05 7.21 13.79
C LYS A 78 10.61 6.78 13.59
N ASP A 79 9.65 7.71 13.68
CA ASP A 79 8.23 7.43 13.47
C ASP A 79 7.94 6.97 12.03
N LEU A 80 8.62 7.56 11.03
CA LEU A 80 8.55 7.11 9.65
C LEU A 80 8.99 5.64 9.52
N VAL A 81 10.15 5.31 10.12
CA VAL A 81 10.67 3.93 10.13
C VAL A 81 9.75 2.99 10.90
N ASP A 82 9.16 3.43 12.02
CA ASP A 82 8.19 2.62 12.78
C ASP A 82 6.93 2.34 11.96
N ASN A 83 6.40 3.34 11.26
CA ASN A 83 5.26 3.18 10.37
C ASN A 83 5.52 2.20 9.21
N MET A 84 6.77 2.10 8.74
CA MET A 84 7.19 1.09 7.77
C MET A 84 7.16 -0.34 8.34
N LEU A 85 7.35 -0.51 9.66
CA LEU A 85 7.50 -1.80 10.32
C LEU A 85 6.22 -2.30 11.01
N ILE A 86 5.18 -1.46 11.12
CA ILE A 86 3.94 -1.75 11.85
C ILE A 86 3.32 -3.11 11.47
N PRO A 87 3.14 -3.48 10.18
CA PRO A 87 2.51 -4.75 9.82
C PRO A 87 3.30 -5.97 10.26
N SER A 88 4.63 -5.85 10.43
CA SER A 88 5.48 -6.99 10.81
C SER A 88 5.49 -7.27 12.31
N LYS A 89 5.02 -6.34 13.14
CA LYS A 89 5.11 -6.41 14.61
C LYS A 89 3.78 -6.63 15.32
N GLN A 90 2.65 -6.26 14.71
CA GLN A 90 1.34 -6.40 15.33
C GLN A 90 0.64 -7.68 14.89
N SER A 91 0.09 -8.42 15.87
CA SER A 91 -0.87 -9.47 15.57
C SER A 91 -2.13 -8.84 14.95
N ILE A 92 -2.61 -9.40 13.85
CA ILE A 92 -3.83 -8.95 13.18
C ILE A 92 -5.00 -9.05 14.16
N LYS A 93 -5.69 -7.95 14.39
CA LYS A 93 -6.89 -7.91 15.23
C LYS A 93 -8.11 -8.10 14.36
N TYR A 94 -8.47 -9.36 14.12
CA TYR A 94 -9.65 -9.67 13.32
C TYR A 94 -10.94 -9.21 14.01
N SER A 95 -11.82 -8.59 13.25
CA SER A 95 -13.17 -8.20 13.62
C SER A 95 -14.09 -8.25 12.40
N GLN A 96 -15.38 -8.43 12.63
CA GLN A 96 -16.39 -8.32 11.56
C GLN A 96 -16.57 -6.85 11.20
N VAL A 97 -16.31 -6.50 9.94
CA VAL A 97 -16.26 -5.12 9.49
C VAL A 97 -16.98 -4.94 8.17
N ASN A 98 -17.80 -3.93 8.06
CA ASN A 98 -18.41 -3.53 6.80
C ASN A 98 -17.39 -2.83 5.91
N LEU A 99 -17.12 -3.40 4.72
CA LEU A 99 -16.13 -2.86 3.78
C LEU A 99 -16.46 -1.43 3.35
N HIS A 100 -17.75 -1.13 3.15
CA HIS A 100 -18.19 0.17 2.65
C HIS A 100 -18.00 1.28 3.69
N GLU A 101 -18.13 0.96 4.99
CA GLU A 101 -17.80 1.92 6.06
C GLU A 101 -16.32 2.28 6.05
N LEU A 102 -15.43 1.30 5.78
CA LEU A 102 -13.99 1.56 5.68
C LEU A 102 -13.67 2.44 4.46
N THR A 103 -14.29 2.14 3.31
CA THR A 103 -14.07 2.92 2.09
C THR A 103 -14.61 4.34 2.18
N GLU A 104 -15.79 4.55 2.79
CA GLU A 104 -16.34 5.89 3.04
C GLU A 104 -15.45 6.72 3.99
N ARG A 105 -14.88 6.08 5.01
CA ARG A 105 -13.92 6.74 5.89
C ARG A 105 -12.67 7.20 5.13
N VAL A 106 -12.14 6.36 4.25
CA VAL A 106 -10.98 6.74 3.40
C VAL A 106 -11.37 7.86 2.43
N LYS A 107 -12.54 7.77 1.78
CA LYS A 107 -13.05 8.83 0.92
C LYS A 107 -13.06 10.18 1.62
N THR A 108 -13.62 10.23 2.84
CA THR A 108 -13.67 11.47 3.63
C THR A 108 -12.27 12.03 3.92
N LEU A 109 -11.31 11.17 4.25
CA LEU A 109 -9.94 11.58 4.50
C LEU A 109 -9.28 12.14 3.24
N ILE A 110 -9.38 11.45 2.10
CA ILE A 110 -8.81 11.90 0.84
C ILE A 110 -9.46 13.20 0.37
N GLN A 111 -10.78 13.34 0.49
CA GLN A 111 -11.47 14.58 0.12
C GLN A 111 -11.05 15.77 0.99
N SER A 112 -10.69 15.54 2.26
CA SER A 112 -10.19 16.60 3.13
C SER A 112 -8.75 17.04 2.79
N GLU A 113 -7.92 16.13 2.28
CA GLU A 113 -6.54 16.39 1.87
C GLU A 113 -6.46 16.95 0.43
N TYR A 114 -7.33 16.47 -0.47
CA TYR A 114 -7.32 16.75 -1.92
C TYR A 114 -8.70 17.17 -2.39
N ASN A 115 -9.13 18.38 -2.02
CA ASN A 115 -10.49 18.90 -2.23
C ASN A 115 -10.86 19.10 -3.72
N GLN A 116 -9.90 19.10 -4.64
CA GLN A 116 -10.12 19.28 -6.08
C GLN A 116 -10.38 17.96 -6.82
N ILE A 117 -10.20 16.80 -6.14
CA ILE A 117 -10.36 15.48 -6.76
C ILE A 117 -11.79 14.99 -6.55
N ASP A 118 -12.46 14.65 -7.65
CA ASP A 118 -13.77 14.01 -7.60
C ASP A 118 -13.62 12.52 -7.22
N ILE A 119 -14.37 12.06 -6.19
CA ILE A 119 -14.30 10.68 -5.73
C ILE A 119 -15.68 10.04 -5.83
N ASP A 120 -15.84 9.18 -6.85
CA ASP A 120 -17.02 8.36 -7.06
C ASP A 120 -16.91 7.01 -6.38
N CYS A 121 -18.04 6.55 -5.81
CA CYS A 121 -18.14 5.22 -5.21
C CYS A 121 -19.25 4.41 -5.88
N ASP A 122 -18.93 3.14 -6.21
CA ASP A 122 -19.84 2.17 -6.81
C ASP A 122 -19.76 0.84 -6.06
N TYR A 123 -20.67 0.65 -5.09
CA TYR A 123 -20.62 -0.43 -4.11
C TYR A 123 -21.57 -1.59 -4.43
N ASP A 124 -21.03 -2.79 -4.36
CA ASP A 124 -21.82 -4.02 -4.38
C ASP A 124 -22.34 -4.33 -2.97
N VAL A 125 -23.61 -4.00 -2.72
CA VAL A 125 -24.26 -4.18 -1.41
C VAL A 125 -24.41 -5.65 -0.98
N SER A 126 -24.10 -6.60 -1.86
CA SER A 126 -24.17 -8.04 -1.55
C SER A 126 -22.92 -8.56 -0.84
N ILE A 127 -21.90 -7.72 -0.66
CA ILE A 127 -20.68 -8.08 0.06
C ILE A 127 -21.01 -8.20 1.55
N PRO A 128 -20.81 -9.38 2.18
CA PRO A 128 -21.01 -9.54 3.61
C PRO A 128 -19.86 -8.88 4.39
N ASP A 129 -20.02 -8.73 5.70
CA ASP A 129 -18.96 -8.26 6.57
C ASP A 129 -17.70 -9.11 6.44
N LEU A 130 -16.55 -8.43 6.46
CA LEU A 130 -15.23 -9.03 6.34
C LEU A 130 -14.67 -9.37 7.72
N ASP A 131 -14.03 -10.51 7.84
CA ASP A 131 -13.21 -10.84 9.00
C ASP A 131 -11.78 -10.31 8.75
N CYS A 132 -11.49 -9.11 9.24
CA CYS A 132 -10.23 -8.43 8.96
C CYS A 132 -9.84 -7.43 10.07
N ASP A 133 -8.62 -6.92 10.00
CA ASP A 133 -8.18 -5.78 10.81
C ASP A 133 -8.58 -4.47 10.11
N ALA A 134 -9.62 -3.81 10.64
CA ALA A 134 -10.20 -2.61 10.07
C ALA A 134 -9.16 -1.50 9.81
N MET A 135 -8.24 -1.29 10.76
CA MET A 135 -7.23 -0.23 10.64
C MET A 135 -6.21 -0.54 9.55
N GLN A 136 -5.83 -1.82 9.42
CA GLN A 136 -4.91 -2.25 8.37
C GLN A 136 -5.56 -2.15 6.98
N ILE A 137 -6.84 -2.52 6.84
CA ILE A 137 -7.55 -2.38 5.56
C ILE A 137 -7.74 -0.91 5.18
N ILE A 138 -8.10 -0.03 6.14
CA ILE A 138 -8.13 1.42 5.91
C ILE A 138 -6.77 1.90 5.39
N GLN A 139 -5.67 1.47 6.00
CA GLN A 139 -4.32 1.86 5.59
C GLN A 139 -3.99 1.42 4.16
N VAL A 140 -4.41 0.22 3.75
CA VAL A 140 -4.25 -0.26 2.37
C VAL A 140 -4.96 0.66 1.38
N ILE A 141 -6.26 0.88 1.61
CA ILE A 141 -7.09 1.69 0.70
C ILE A 141 -6.56 3.13 0.66
N LEU A 142 -6.21 3.69 1.82
CA LEU A 142 -5.65 5.04 1.94
C LEU A 142 -4.34 5.19 1.19
N ASN A 143 -3.41 4.23 1.30
CA ASN A 143 -2.14 4.27 0.58
C ASN A 143 -2.34 4.25 -0.93
N ILE A 144 -3.28 3.45 -1.44
CA ILE A 144 -3.58 3.39 -2.87
C ILE A 144 -4.26 4.69 -3.33
N CYS A 145 -5.25 5.19 -2.57
CA CYS A 145 -5.93 6.44 -2.91
C CYS A 145 -4.99 7.65 -2.85
N ARG A 146 -4.07 7.73 -1.88
CA ARG A 146 -3.07 8.80 -1.84
C ARG A 146 -2.14 8.75 -3.04
N ASN A 147 -1.65 7.56 -3.42
CA ASN A 147 -0.83 7.42 -4.62
C ASN A 147 -1.56 7.90 -5.89
N ALA A 148 -2.85 7.61 -6.00
CA ALA A 148 -3.70 8.11 -7.09
C ALA A 148 -3.83 9.63 -7.03
N ALA A 149 -4.16 10.20 -5.86
CA ALA A 149 -4.35 11.63 -5.66
C ALA A 149 -3.06 12.42 -5.96
N GLU A 150 -1.93 11.98 -5.45
CA GLU A 150 -0.61 12.58 -5.71
C GLU A 150 -0.24 12.52 -7.20
N ALA A 151 -0.57 11.43 -7.89
CA ALA A 151 -0.34 11.33 -9.33
C ALA A 151 -1.23 12.31 -10.12
N LEU A 152 -2.49 12.49 -9.70
CA LEU A 152 -3.42 13.43 -10.33
C LEU A 152 -2.98 14.89 -10.13
N GLU A 153 -2.50 15.24 -8.94
CA GLU A 153 -2.02 16.58 -8.60
C GLU A 153 -0.70 16.91 -9.29
N ASN A 154 0.30 16.02 -9.21
CA ASN A 154 1.63 16.27 -9.77
C ASN A 154 1.66 16.43 -11.31
N TYR A 155 0.66 15.87 -12.01
CA TYR A 155 0.57 15.94 -13.46
C TYR A 155 -0.53 16.89 -13.96
N ASP A 156 -1.12 17.71 -13.08
CA ASP A 156 -2.14 18.73 -13.41
C ASP A 156 -3.25 18.17 -14.31
N ILE A 157 -3.83 17.06 -13.89
CA ILE A 157 -4.86 16.35 -14.67
C ILE A 157 -6.15 17.16 -14.69
N LYS A 158 -6.68 17.40 -15.89
CA LYS A 158 -8.00 18.04 -16.04
C LYS A 158 -9.10 17.12 -15.53
N ASN A 159 -9.97 17.66 -14.66
CA ASN A 159 -11.04 16.91 -14.00
C ASN A 159 -10.50 15.64 -13.28
N PRO A 160 -9.62 15.82 -12.28
CA PRO A 160 -9.01 14.70 -11.58
C PRO A 160 -10.09 13.88 -10.88
N LYS A 161 -10.06 12.56 -11.11
CA LYS A 161 -11.09 11.66 -10.63
C LYS A 161 -10.50 10.36 -10.10
N ILE A 162 -11.01 9.93 -8.94
CA ILE A 162 -10.78 8.61 -8.38
C ILE A 162 -12.14 7.89 -8.30
N THR A 163 -12.18 6.64 -8.72
CA THR A 163 -13.37 5.79 -8.60
C THR A 163 -13.05 4.60 -7.71
N ILE A 164 -13.83 4.42 -6.65
CA ILE A 164 -13.72 3.26 -5.75
C ILE A 164 -14.91 2.34 -6.00
N ARG A 165 -14.63 1.12 -6.47
CA ARG A 165 -15.66 0.10 -6.71
C ARG A 165 -15.46 -1.08 -5.78
N SER A 166 -16.55 -1.65 -5.30
CA SER A 166 -16.51 -2.94 -4.63
C SER A 166 -17.29 -3.98 -5.43
N ARG A 167 -16.75 -5.19 -5.52
CA ARG A 167 -17.40 -6.33 -6.20
C ARG A 167 -17.16 -7.61 -5.42
N ILE A 168 -18.07 -8.58 -5.58
CA ILE A 168 -17.88 -9.90 -5.02
C ILE A 168 -17.39 -10.87 -6.09
N ALA A 169 -16.32 -11.60 -5.79
CA ALA A 169 -15.83 -12.69 -6.61
C ALA A 169 -16.17 -14.03 -5.98
N ARG A 170 -16.66 -14.98 -6.80
CA ARG A 170 -17.00 -16.34 -6.39
C ARG A 170 -15.99 -17.34 -6.92
N GLN A 171 -15.71 -18.39 -6.13
CA GLN A 171 -14.82 -19.50 -6.52
C GLN A 171 -13.46 -19.00 -7.05
N ILE A 172 -12.86 -18.09 -6.32
CA ILE A 172 -11.57 -17.49 -6.67
C ILE A 172 -10.40 -18.27 -6.06
N THR A 173 -9.30 -18.35 -6.79
CA THR A 173 -8.04 -18.88 -6.26
C THR A 173 -7.09 -17.71 -6.02
N LEU A 174 -6.71 -17.49 -4.77
CA LEU A 174 -5.71 -16.49 -4.37
C LEU A 174 -4.54 -17.22 -3.73
N ARG A 175 -3.31 -16.96 -4.19
CA ARG A 175 -2.09 -17.55 -3.61
C ARG A 175 -2.19 -19.07 -3.41
N ARG A 176 -2.64 -19.80 -4.45
CA ARG A 176 -2.85 -21.27 -4.45
C ARG A 176 -3.91 -21.79 -3.48
N ARG A 177 -4.63 -20.93 -2.79
CA ARG A 177 -5.76 -21.32 -1.94
C ARG A 177 -7.07 -20.99 -2.63
N LYS A 178 -8.02 -21.90 -2.56
CA LYS A 178 -9.36 -21.69 -3.06
C LYS A 178 -10.21 -21.01 -2.00
N TYR A 179 -11.01 -20.06 -2.42
CA TYR A 179 -11.96 -19.35 -1.59
C TYR A 179 -13.32 -19.36 -2.28
N SER A 180 -14.38 -19.57 -1.51
CA SER A 180 -15.75 -19.52 -2.04
C SER A 180 -16.11 -18.10 -2.47
N LEU A 181 -15.69 -17.13 -1.66
CA LEU A 181 -15.98 -15.72 -1.85
C LEU A 181 -14.74 -14.88 -1.53
N ALA A 182 -14.59 -13.79 -2.29
CA ALA A 182 -13.68 -12.71 -1.96
C ALA A 182 -14.33 -11.37 -2.31
N ALA A 183 -14.07 -10.35 -1.51
CA ALA A 183 -14.34 -8.98 -1.87
C ALA A 183 -13.21 -8.47 -2.75
N ILE A 184 -13.54 -7.69 -3.78
CA ILE A 184 -12.60 -6.96 -4.62
C ILE A 184 -12.89 -5.49 -4.44
N VAL A 185 -11.87 -4.73 -4.02
CA VAL A 185 -11.89 -3.26 -4.04
C VAL A 185 -11.04 -2.80 -5.20
N GLU A 186 -11.68 -2.14 -6.17
CA GLU A 186 -11.02 -1.53 -7.32
C GLU A 186 -10.90 -0.03 -7.07
N ILE A 187 -9.69 0.50 -7.15
CA ILE A 187 -9.40 1.92 -7.02
C ILE A 187 -8.79 2.36 -8.34
N SER A 188 -9.53 3.18 -9.08
CA SER A 188 -9.15 3.63 -10.41
C SER A 188 -8.96 5.14 -10.43
N ASP A 189 -7.91 5.61 -11.08
CA ASP A 189 -7.66 7.02 -11.35
C ASP A 189 -7.56 7.29 -12.86
N ASN A 190 -7.79 8.53 -13.25
CA ASN A 190 -7.61 9.03 -14.62
C ASN A 190 -6.27 9.74 -14.83
N GLY A 191 -5.27 9.37 -14.03
CA GLY A 191 -3.93 9.94 -14.05
C GLY A 191 -3.07 9.53 -15.24
N PRO A 192 -1.78 9.88 -15.21
CA PRO A 192 -0.87 9.67 -16.35
C PRO A 192 -0.59 8.19 -16.64
N GLY A 193 -0.90 7.30 -15.71
CA GLY A 193 -0.50 5.90 -15.71
C GLY A 193 0.89 5.69 -15.13
N ILE A 194 1.23 4.42 -14.88
CA ILE A 194 2.53 4.00 -14.36
C ILE A 194 3.46 3.70 -15.55
N PRO A 195 4.65 4.34 -15.63
CA PRO A 195 5.61 4.05 -16.69
C PRO A 195 5.98 2.56 -16.76
N SER A 196 6.02 1.98 -17.97
CA SER A 196 6.28 0.55 -18.17
C SER A 196 7.60 0.08 -17.55
N GLY A 197 8.61 0.94 -17.52
CA GLY A 197 9.92 0.62 -16.95
C GLY A 197 9.94 0.37 -15.44
N ILE A 198 8.91 0.81 -14.71
CA ILE A 198 8.84 0.62 -13.26
C ILE A 198 7.66 -0.26 -12.81
N GLN A 199 6.77 -0.67 -13.73
CA GLN A 199 5.58 -1.47 -13.38
C GLN A 199 5.91 -2.75 -12.63
N ASP A 200 6.98 -3.44 -12.98
CA ASP A 200 7.40 -4.66 -12.29
C ASP A 200 7.98 -4.39 -10.89
N GLN A 201 8.28 -3.12 -10.57
CA GLN A 201 8.99 -2.71 -9.37
C GLN A 201 8.15 -1.86 -8.40
N ILE A 202 6.90 -1.52 -8.73
CA ILE A 202 6.08 -0.62 -7.91
C ILE A 202 5.79 -1.12 -6.50
N PHE A 203 5.94 -2.42 -6.27
CA PHE A 203 5.82 -3.03 -4.95
C PHE A 203 7.16 -3.21 -4.22
N TYR A 204 8.29 -2.83 -4.83
CA TYR A 204 9.57 -2.82 -4.11
C TYR A 204 9.65 -1.60 -3.19
N PRO A 205 10.25 -1.75 -2.00
CA PRO A 205 10.44 -0.63 -1.09
C PRO A 205 11.35 0.42 -1.71
N LEU A 206 11.07 1.68 -1.40
CA LEU A 206 11.81 2.87 -1.86
C LEU A 206 11.75 3.12 -3.38
N VAL A 207 10.90 2.41 -4.10
CA VAL A 207 10.60 2.71 -5.51
C VAL A 207 9.45 3.69 -5.56
N SER A 208 9.73 4.89 -6.06
CA SER A 208 8.73 5.94 -6.28
C SER A 208 9.04 6.69 -7.58
N ASN A 209 8.00 7.05 -8.32
CA ASN A 209 8.09 7.94 -9.46
C ASN A 209 7.71 9.39 -9.10
N GLN A 210 7.43 9.64 -7.81
CA GLN A 210 6.99 10.95 -7.33
C GLN A 210 8.12 11.65 -6.58
N PRO A 211 8.32 12.96 -6.78
CA PRO A 211 9.43 13.72 -6.19
C PRO A 211 9.49 13.64 -4.66
N ASN A 212 8.33 13.57 -4.00
CA ASN A 212 8.21 13.49 -2.54
C ASN A 212 7.75 12.11 -2.06
N GLY A 213 7.57 11.15 -2.96
CA GLY A 213 7.08 9.81 -2.64
C GLY A 213 8.14 8.97 -1.93
N GLN A 214 7.81 8.45 -0.75
CA GLN A 214 8.71 7.59 0.03
C GLN A 214 8.89 6.19 -0.56
N GLY A 215 8.06 5.79 -1.55
CA GLY A 215 8.13 4.47 -2.18
C GLY A 215 7.79 3.29 -1.27
N ILE A 216 6.99 3.51 -0.20
CA ILE A 216 6.73 2.51 0.84
C ILE A 216 5.25 2.12 0.88
N GLY A 217 4.36 3.03 0.50
CA GLY A 217 2.92 2.85 0.65
C GLY A 217 2.39 1.59 -0.03
N LEU A 218 2.79 1.31 -1.26
CA LEU A 218 2.36 0.11 -2.00
C LEU A 218 2.99 -1.17 -1.46
N THR A 219 4.25 -1.13 -1.02
CA THR A 219 4.92 -2.28 -0.36
C THR A 219 4.18 -2.65 0.91
N LEU A 220 3.82 -1.66 1.72
CA LEU A 220 3.07 -1.84 2.96
C LEU A 220 1.66 -2.37 2.69
N ALA A 221 0.95 -1.81 1.71
CA ALA A 221 -0.36 -2.29 1.30
C ALA A 221 -0.31 -3.76 0.88
N GLN A 222 0.70 -4.15 0.09
CA GLN A 222 0.91 -5.53 -0.34
C GLN A 222 1.16 -6.47 0.85
N GLU A 223 2.00 -6.07 1.82
CA GLU A 223 2.27 -6.88 3.02
C GLU A 223 1.02 -7.07 3.88
N ILE A 224 0.24 -6.02 4.09
CA ILE A 224 -1.02 -6.08 4.84
C ILE A 224 -1.99 -7.04 4.16
N ILE A 225 -2.26 -6.87 2.89
CA ILE A 225 -3.19 -7.74 2.15
C ILE A 225 -2.69 -9.18 2.09
N HIS A 226 -1.39 -9.38 1.93
CA HIS A 226 -0.76 -10.70 1.99
C HIS A 226 -0.98 -11.38 3.34
N SER A 227 -0.87 -10.66 4.45
CA SER A 227 -1.12 -11.20 5.80
C SER A 227 -2.59 -11.53 6.05
N HIS A 228 -3.53 -10.88 5.35
CA HIS A 228 -4.96 -11.22 5.32
C HIS A 228 -5.30 -12.36 4.33
N GLY A 229 -4.30 -12.96 3.67
CA GLY A 229 -4.51 -14.04 2.70
C GLY A 229 -4.95 -13.57 1.32
N GLY A 230 -4.99 -12.27 1.09
CA GLY A 230 -5.41 -11.61 -0.13
C GLY A 230 -4.26 -11.38 -1.13
N LEU A 231 -4.58 -10.62 -2.18
CA LEU A 231 -3.68 -10.25 -3.27
C LEU A 231 -3.99 -8.83 -3.72
N ILE A 232 -2.97 -8.05 -4.08
CA ILE A 232 -3.12 -6.80 -4.82
C ILE A 232 -2.63 -7.01 -6.24
N ASP A 233 -3.46 -6.65 -7.20
CA ASP A 233 -3.12 -6.59 -8.63
C ASP A 233 -3.32 -5.17 -9.16
N PHE A 234 -2.80 -4.88 -10.35
CA PHE A 234 -3.02 -3.59 -10.99
C PHE A 234 -2.99 -3.71 -12.51
N GLU A 235 -3.69 -2.78 -13.15
CA GLU A 235 -3.61 -2.51 -14.57
C GLU A 235 -3.33 -1.03 -14.77
N SER A 236 -2.35 -0.69 -15.60
CA SER A 236 -2.02 0.70 -15.85
C SER A 236 -1.68 0.93 -17.31
N LYS A 237 -2.26 2.00 -17.84
CA LYS A 237 -2.01 2.54 -19.16
C LYS A 237 -2.08 4.07 -19.09
N LYS A 238 -1.60 4.74 -20.13
CA LYS A 238 -1.72 6.20 -20.21
C LYS A 238 -3.19 6.63 -20.07
N GLY A 239 -3.47 7.49 -19.10
CA GLY A 239 -4.81 8.00 -18.81
C GLY A 239 -5.64 7.14 -17.86
N SER A 240 -5.12 6.05 -17.30
CA SER A 240 -5.83 5.24 -16.32
C SER A 240 -4.91 4.29 -15.57
N THR A 241 -5.03 4.27 -14.24
CA THR A 241 -4.48 3.21 -13.39
C THR A 241 -5.59 2.63 -12.54
N THR A 242 -5.64 1.32 -12.42
CA THR A 242 -6.59 0.62 -11.56
C THR A 242 -5.85 -0.37 -10.68
N PHE A 243 -5.96 -0.23 -9.38
CA PHE A 243 -5.52 -1.22 -8.40
C PHE A 243 -6.71 -2.08 -7.98
N MET A 244 -6.49 -3.38 -7.90
CA MET A 244 -7.49 -4.38 -7.48
C MET A 244 -7.01 -5.07 -6.22
N VAL A 245 -7.71 -4.84 -5.11
CA VAL A 245 -7.42 -5.43 -3.80
C VAL A 245 -8.38 -6.58 -3.57
N HIS A 246 -7.87 -7.80 -3.56
CA HIS A 246 -8.65 -9.02 -3.33
C HIS A 246 -8.54 -9.43 -1.87
N ILE A 247 -9.66 -9.47 -1.16
CA ILE A 247 -9.73 -9.83 0.27
C ILE A 247 -10.61 -11.08 0.40
N PRO A 248 -10.06 -12.23 0.83
CA PRO A 248 -10.86 -13.44 1.00
C PRO A 248 -11.87 -13.30 2.14
N LEU A 249 -13.11 -13.73 1.90
CA LEU A 249 -14.20 -13.69 2.88
C LEU A 249 -14.30 -15.00 3.67
N ASN A 250 -14.18 -16.14 2.99
CA ASN A 250 -14.28 -17.45 3.62
C ASN A 250 -13.17 -18.38 3.09
N LYS A 251 -12.54 -19.11 3.99
CA LYS A 251 -11.67 -20.26 3.62
C LYS A 251 -12.56 -21.48 3.36
N TYR A 252 -12.25 -22.26 2.33
CA TYR A 252 -12.78 -23.61 2.15
C TYR A 252 -12.14 -24.55 3.16
#